data_54a639683fe4ecd44ca4fe63cb7b4e6d
#
_entry.id   54a639683fe4ecd44ca4fe63cb7b4e6d
#
_cell.length_a   1.000
_cell.length_b   1.000
_cell.length_c   1.000
_cell.angle_alpha   90.00
_cell.angle_beta   90.00
_cell.angle_gamma   90.00
#
_symmetry.space_group_name_H-M   'P 1'
#
loop_
_entity.id
_entity.type
_entity.pdbx_description
1 polymer ?
#
loop_
_entity_poly.entity_id
_entity_poly.type
_entity_poly.pdbx_seq_one_letter_code
_entity_poly.pdbx_strand_id
1 'polypeptide(L)'
;MRVVFLGTPGFAVPSLQALYNCTDPEYELVGVITQPDRPAGRGQKVAPPPVKVIASELGVTVFQPEHLRDNEAAQEFLEKADPHLMIVVAFGQILATEFFSYPPLGTLNVHASLLPKYRGAAPVVHALLDGERETGVT
;
A
#
# COMPACT_ATOMS: atom_id res chain seq x y z
N MET A 1 -15.18 -2.22 -11.06
CA MET A 1 -14.43 -1.15 -10.33
C MET A 1 -12.95 -1.49 -10.35
N ARG A 2 -12.09 -0.60 -10.88
CA ARG A 2 -10.63 -0.80 -10.98
C ARG A 2 -9.95 -0.28 -9.72
N VAL A 3 -9.10 -1.10 -9.11
CA VAL A 3 -8.44 -0.76 -7.84
C VAL A 3 -6.92 -0.87 -7.97
N VAL A 4 -6.19 0.12 -7.47
CA VAL A 4 -4.74 0.08 -7.28
C VAL A 4 -4.44 -0.06 -5.79
N PHE A 5 -3.56 -0.99 -5.44
CA PHE A 5 -3.12 -1.23 -4.07
C PHE A 5 -1.73 -0.62 -3.83
N LEU A 6 -1.56 0.06 -2.71
CA LEU A 6 -0.28 0.61 -2.26
C LEU A 6 0.11 -0.03 -0.93
N GLY A 7 1.24 -0.71 -0.89
CA GLY A 7 1.71 -1.35 0.34
C GLY A 7 3.14 -1.82 0.23
N THR A 8 3.81 -2.10 1.35
CA THR A 8 5.23 -2.49 1.34
C THR A 8 5.53 -3.68 2.24
N PRO A 9 5.32 -3.65 3.58
CA PRO A 9 5.73 -4.69 4.49
C PRO A 9 4.78 -5.89 4.50
N GLY A 10 5.18 -6.94 5.20
CA GLY A 10 4.35 -8.14 5.42
C GLY A 10 2.96 -7.86 6.01
N PHE A 11 2.83 -6.79 6.79
CA PHE A 11 1.53 -6.34 7.32
C PHE A 11 0.50 -6.02 6.21
N ALA A 12 0.96 -5.56 5.05
CA ALA A 12 0.10 -5.23 3.92
C ALA A 12 -0.32 -6.45 3.07
N VAL A 13 0.40 -7.57 3.20
CA VAL A 13 0.18 -8.77 2.36
C VAL A 13 -1.22 -9.37 2.52
N PRO A 14 -1.78 -9.56 3.73
CA PRO A 14 -3.13 -10.11 3.87
C PRO A 14 -4.20 -9.29 3.16
N SER A 15 -4.08 -7.95 3.21
CA SER A 15 -5.02 -7.06 2.51
C SER A 15 -4.90 -7.19 0.99
N LEU A 16 -3.67 -7.26 0.46
CA LEU A 16 -3.44 -7.50 -0.98
C LEU A 16 -4.06 -8.83 -1.43
N GLN A 17 -3.84 -9.90 -0.67
CA GLN A 17 -4.39 -11.22 -0.98
C GLN A 17 -5.93 -11.24 -0.90
N ALA A 18 -6.51 -10.56 0.08
CA ALA A 18 -7.96 -10.44 0.19
C ALA A 18 -8.56 -9.71 -1.00
N LEU A 19 -7.91 -8.63 -1.45
CA LEU A 19 -8.33 -7.90 -2.64
C LEU A 19 -8.19 -8.74 -3.92
N TYR A 20 -7.10 -9.47 -4.08
CA TYR A 20 -6.89 -10.34 -5.23
C TYR A 20 -7.91 -11.48 -5.31
N ASN A 21 -8.26 -12.06 -4.16
CA ASN A 21 -9.22 -13.17 -4.06
C ASN A 21 -10.69 -12.70 -4.05
N CYS A 22 -10.94 -11.40 -4.16
CA CYS A 22 -12.30 -10.89 -4.25
C CYS A 22 -12.98 -11.42 -5.52
N THR A 23 -14.10 -12.11 -5.34
CA THR A 23 -14.86 -12.75 -6.44
C THR A 23 -15.96 -11.86 -7.00
N ASP A 24 -16.07 -10.61 -6.53
CA ASP A 24 -17.03 -9.66 -7.06
C ASP A 24 -16.68 -9.35 -8.52
N PRO A 25 -17.56 -9.66 -9.50
CA PRO A 25 -17.28 -9.46 -10.91
C PRO A 25 -17.14 -7.98 -11.31
N GLU A 26 -17.60 -7.06 -10.46
CA GLU A 26 -17.46 -5.63 -10.69
C GLU A 26 -16.11 -5.07 -10.21
N TYR A 27 -15.28 -5.92 -9.60
CA TYR A 27 -14.01 -5.54 -9.00
C TYR A 27 -12.82 -6.12 -9.77
N GLU A 28 -11.78 -5.30 -9.98
CA GLU A 28 -10.53 -5.69 -10.62
C GLU A 28 -9.33 -5.03 -9.92
N LEU A 29 -8.38 -5.81 -9.43
CA LEU A 29 -7.09 -5.32 -8.95
C LEU A 29 -6.16 -5.11 -10.15
N VAL A 30 -5.98 -3.88 -10.57
CA VAL A 30 -5.28 -3.52 -11.82
C VAL A 30 -3.80 -3.22 -11.64
N GLY A 31 -3.34 -3.02 -10.43
CA GLY A 31 -1.93 -2.75 -10.17
C GLY A 31 -1.59 -2.63 -8.70
N VAL A 32 -0.30 -2.76 -8.43
CA VAL A 32 0.29 -2.64 -7.10
C VAL A 32 1.46 -1.66 -7.14
N ILE A 33 1.48 -0.72 -6.21
CA ILE A 33 2.61 0.20 -5.99
C ILE A 33 3.27 -0.18 -4.67
N THR A 34 4.58 -0.38 -4.68
CA THR A 34 5.37 -0.73 -3.49
C THR A 34 6.71 -0.02 -3.49
N GLN A 35 7.39 0.02 -2.34
CA GLN A 35 8.73 0.59 -2.24
C GLN A 35 9.73 -0.19 -3.11
N PRO A 36 10.81 0.47 -3.57
CA PRO A 36 11.91 -0.21 -4.24
C PRO A 36 12.55 -1.30 -3.38
N ASP A 37 13.24 -2.22 -4.05
CA ASP A 37 14.06 -3.22 -3.38
C ASP A 37 15.16 -2.52 -2.57
N ARG A 38 15.29 -2.88 -1.30
CA ARG A 38 16.22 -2.23 -0.37
C ARG A 38 17.11 -3.27 0.33
N PRO A 39 18.32 -2.89 0.76
CA PRO A 39 19.10 -3.72 1.66
C PRO A 39 18.32 -4.05 2.93
N ALA A 40 18.23 -5.33 3.29
CA ALA A 40 17.46 -5.80 4.43
C ALA A 40 18.20 -6.91 5.20
N GLY A 41 17.88 -7.06 6.48
CA GLY A 41 18.39 -8.13 7.34
C GLY A 41 19.90 -8.09 7.63
N ARG A 42 20.38 -9.18 8.22
CA ARG A 42 21.80 -9.36 8.49
C ARG A 42 22.56 -9.55 7.17
N GLY A 43 23.55 -8.71 6.91
CA GLY A 43 24.37 -8.75 5.68
C GLY A 43 23.92 -7.81 4.58
N GLN A 44 22.88 -6.99 4.83
CA GLN A 44 22.46 -5.89 3.93
C GLN A 44 22.31 -6.32 2.46
N LYS A 45 21.80 -7.53 2.22
CA LYS A 45 21.47 -7.97 0.87
C LYS A 45 20.21 -7.27 0.38
N VAL A 46 20.23 -6.81 -0.86
CA VAL A 46 19.04 -6.23 -1.50
C VAL A 46 17.95 -7.31 -1.58
N ALA A 47 16.80 -7.00 -1.01
CA ALA A 47 15.65 -7.88 -0.99
C ALA A 47 14.39 -7.13 -1.47
N PRO A 48 13.51 -7.81 -2.21
CA PRO A 48 12.23 -7.24 -2.59
C PRO A 48 11.32 -7.09 -1.36
N PRO A 49 10.47 -6.04 -1.33
CA PRO A 49 9.46 -5.94 -0.30
C PRO A 49 8.44 -7.10 -0.39
N PRO A 50 7.87 -7.54 0.74
CA PRO A 50 6.91 -8.65 0.78
C PRO A 50 5.74 -8.47 -0.18
N VAL A 51 5.21 -7.27 -0.31
CA VAL A 51 4.11 -6.96 -1.25
C VAL A 51 4.53 -7.20 -2.71
N LYS A 52 5.77 -6.85 -3.10
CA LYS A 52 6.26 -7.14 -4.46
C LYS A 52 6.29 -8.63 -4.74
N VAL A 53 6.82 -9.41 -3.79
CA VAL A 53 6.92 -10.88 -3.96
C VAL A 53 5.54 -11.46 -4.26
N ILE A 54 4.57 -11.18 -3.40
CA ILE A 54 3.20 -11.70 -3.55
C ILE A 54 2.53 -11.16 -4.82
N ALA A 55 2.63 -9.86 -5.12
CA ALA A 55 2.02 -9.30 -6.33
C ALA A 55 2.59 -9.94 -7.60
N SER A 56 3.91 -10.23 -7.63
CA SER A 56 4.56 -10.92 -8.75
C SER A 56 4.09 -12.37 -8.89
N GLU A 57 3.95 -13.10 -7.78
CA GLU A 57 3.41 -14.46 -7.77
C GLU A 57 1.96 -14.52 -8.28
N LEU A 58 1.18 -13.49 -7.97
CA LEU A 58 -0.22 -13.34 -8.42
C LEU A 58 -0.34 -12.83 -9.87
N GLY A 59 0.77 -12.47 -10.51
CA GLY A 59 0.77 -11.93 -11.88
C GLY A 59 0.21 -10.50 -11.99
N VAL A 60 0.13 -9.76 -10.88
CA VAL A 60 -0.35 -8.37 -10.88
C VAL A 60 0.80 -7.42 -11.25
N THR A 61 0.50 -6.41 -12.06
CA THR A 61 1.48 -5.38 -12.44
C THR A 61 2.02 -4.65 -11.23
N VAL A 62 3.34 -4.62 -11.06
CA VAL A 62 4.03 -3.95 -9.94
C VAL A 62 4.77 -2.73 -10.43
N PHE A 63 4.61 -1.61 -9.72
CA PHE A 63 5.35 -0.37 -9.91
C PHE A 63 6.11 0.00 -8.63
N GLN A 64 7.40 0.33 -8.77
CA GLN A 64 8.31 0.61 -7.66
C GLN A 64 9.02 1.97 -7.83
N PRO A 65 8.33 3.08 -7.63
CA PRO A 65 8.95 4.40 -7.71
C PRO A 65 9.81 4.70 -6.48
N GLU A 66 10.96 5.34 -6.67
CA GLU A 66 11.73 5.89 -5.54
C GLU A 66 10.93 6.96 -4.78
N HIS A 67 10.23 7.80 -5.52
CA HIS A 67 9.31 8.83 -5.00
C HIS A 67 8.08 8.90 -5.89
N LEU A 68 6.91 9.14 -5.27
CA LEU A 68 5.66 9.38 -6.01
C LEU A 68 5.49 10.84 -6.41
N ARG A 69 6.06 11.76 -5.62
CA ARG A 69 5.95 13.19 -5.87
C ARG A 69 6.75 13.57 -7.12
N ASP A 70 6.17 14.42 -7.98
CA ASP A 70 6.79 14.96 -9.20
C ASP A 70 7.37 13.84 -10.11
N ASN A 71 6.66 12.72 -10.22
CA ASN A 71 7.13 11.52 -10.93
C ASN A 71 6.22 11.23 -12.13
N GLU A 72 6.71 11.52 -13.32
CA GLU A 72 5.99 11.29 -14.59
C GLU A 72 5.62 9.81 -14.78
N ALA A 73 6.52 8.89 -14.44
CA ALA A 73 6.24 7.46 -14.55
C ALA A 73 5.13 7.00 -13.59
N ALA A 74 4.96 7.68 -12.44
CA ALA A 74 3.85 7.42 -11.54
C ALA A 74 2.52 7.91 -12.13
N GLN A 75 2.54 9.05 -12.80
CA GLN A 75 1.37 9.57 -13.52
C GLN A 75 0.98 8.64 -14.68
N GLU A 76 1.96 8.25 -15.52
CA GLU A 76 1.73 7.30 -16.60
C GLU A 76 1.18 5.94 -16.10
N PHE A 77 1.68 5.46 -14.94
CA PHE A 77 1.16 4.26 -14.33
C PHE A 77 -0.31 4.39 -13.95
N LEU A 78 -0.70 5.51 -13.30
CA LEU A 78 -2.08 5.77 -12.93
C LEU A 78 -2.98 5.95 -14.15
N GLU A 79 -2.52 6.65 -15.19
CA GLU A 79 -3.27 6.83 -16.44
C GLU A 79 -3.57 5.48 -17.12
N LYS A 80 -2.58 4.57 -17.18
CA LYS A 80 -2.75 3.23 -17.73
C LYS A 80 -3.64 2.34 -16.86
N ALA A 81 -3.46 2.43 -15.54
CA ALA A 81 -4.24 1.67 -14.57
C ALA A 81 -5.67 2.17 -14.48
N ASP A 82 -5.91 3.45 -14.73
CA ASP A 82 -7.22 4.12 -14.65
C ASP A 82 -8.02 3.69 -13.40
N PRO A 83 -7.47 3.89 -12.19
CA PRO A 83 -8.11 3.38 -10.99
C PRO A 83 -9.35 4.20 -10.61
N HIS A 84 -10.41 3.51 -10.21
CA HIS A 84 -11.57 4.13 -9.56
C HIS A 84 -11.34 4.37 -8.07
N LEU A 85 -10.52 3.53 -7.43
CA LEU A 85 -10.21 3.56 -6.00
C LEU A 85 -8.74 3.18 -5.79
N MET A 86 -8.10 3.80 -4.82
CA MET A 86 -6.81 3.32 -4.29
C MET A 86 -6.96 2.84 -2.84
N ILE A 87 -6.21 1.79 -2.48
CA ILE A 87 -6.16 1.25 -1.12
C ILE A 87 -4.71 1.26 -0.65
N VAL A 88 -4.46 1.92 0.47
CA VAL A 88 -3.13 2.10 1.06
C VAL A 88 -3.00 1.32 2.35
N VAL A 89 -1.95 0.50 2.47
CA VAL A 89 -1.63 -0.25 3.69
C VAL A 89 -0.13 -0.17 3.95
N ALA A 90 0.27 0.62 4.92
CA ALA A 90 1.68 0.76 5.33
C ALA A 90 2.64 0.93 4.12
N PHE A 91 2.34 1.85 3.23
CA PHE A 91 3.13 2.06 1.99
C PHE A 91 4.52 2.62 2.26
N GLY A 92 4.66 3.51 3.26
CA GLY A 92 5.95 4.05 3.70
C GLY A 92 6.41 5.32 2.98
N GLN A 93 5.58 5.92 2.14
CA GLN A 93 5.77 7.28 1.61
C GLN A 93 4.58 8.15 1.94
N ILE A 94 4.82 9.45 2.05
CA ILE A 94 3.75 10.45 2.13
C ILE A 94 3.17 10.64 0.73
N LEU A 95 1.86 10.45 0.62
CA LEU A 95 1.14 10.66 -0.64
C LEU A 95 0.82 12.16 -0.77
N ALA A 96 1.23 12.76 -1.87
CA ALA A 96 0.83 14.11 -2.23
C ALA A 96 -0.68 14.16 -2.55
N THR A 97 -1.29 15.33 -2.35
CA THR A 97 -2.75 15.51 -2.51
C THR A 97 -3.21 15.11 -3.91
N GLU A 98 -2.52 15.54 -4.93
CA GLU A 98 -2.80 15.24 -6.33
C GLU A 98 -2.78 13.74 -6.61
N PHE A 99 -1.96 12.97 -5.88
CA PHE A 99 -1.87 11.52 -6.05
C PHE A 99 -3.02 10.79 -5.36
N PHE A 100 -3.28 11.06 -4.08
CA PHE A 100 -4.35 10.34 -3.36
C PHE A 100 -5.76 10.77 -3.77
N SER A 101 -5.90 11.95 -4.41
CA SER A 101 -7.17 12.44 -4.95
C SER A 101 -7.38 12.08 -6.43
N TYR A 102 -6.43 11.36 -7.05
CA TYR A 102 -6.48 11.00 -8.46
C TYR A 102 -7.72 10.14 -8.80
N PRO A 103 -7.99 9.03 -8.07
CA PRO A 103 -9.14 8.19 -8.42
C PRO A 103 -10.46 8.85 -8.00
N PRO A 104 -11.52 8.69 -8.81
CA PRO A 104 -12.81 9.37 -8.56
C PRO A 104 -13.49 8.96 -7.25
N LEU A 105 -13.22 7.77 -6.74
CA LEU A 105 -13.72 7.32 -5.44
C LEU A 105 -12.73 7.60 -4.29
N GLY A 106 -11.60 8.25 -4.61
CA GLY A 106 -10.59 8.62 -3.63
C GLY A 106 -9.67 7.47 -3.22
N THR A 107 -9.08 7.63 -2.05
CA THR A 107 -8.09 6.69 -1.50
C THR A 107 -8.46 6.30 -0.07
N LEU A 108 -8.56 5.01 0.20
CA LEU A 108 -8.76 4.45 1.54
C LEU A 108 -7.42 4.04 2.13
N ASN A 109 -7.22 4.34 3.42
CA ASN A 109 -6.04 3.88 4.15
C ASN A 109 -6.44 2.90 5.25
N VAL A 110 -5.88 1.70 5.20
CA VAL A 110 -5.97 0.71 6.28
C VAL A 110 -4.96 1.09 7.35
N HIS A 111 -5.43 1.75 8.41
CA HIS A 111 -4.59 2.31 9.46
C HIS A 111 -4.48 1.36 10.65
N ALA A 112 -3.25 1.05 11.07
CA ALA A 112 -2.96 0.07 12.12
C ALA A 112 -3.15 0.65 13.54
N SER A 113 -4.27 1.28 13.81
CA SER A 113 -4.74 1.68 15.14
C SER A 113 -6.26 1.81 15.16
N LEU A 114 -6.81 1.88 16.36
CA LEU A 114 -8.20 2.31 16.58
C LEU A 114 -8.25 3.84 16.56
N LEU A 115 -8.56 4.43 15.42
CA LEU A 115 -8.68 5.88 15.29
C LEU A 115 -9.77 6.42 16.22
N PRO A 116 -9.61 7.63 16.79
CA PRO A 116 -8.61 8.65 16.46
C PRO A 116 -7.26 8.52 17.18
N LYS A 117 -7.00 7.44 17.92
CA LYS A 117 -5.71 7.22 18.59
C LYS A 117 -4.62 6.88 17.55
N TYR A 118 -3.40 7.32 17.83
CA TYR A 118 -2.19 6.98 17.07
C TYR A 118 -2.29 7.32 15.58
N ARG A 119 -2.76 8.53 15.25
CA ARG A 119 -2.67 9.10 13.91
C ARG A 119 -1.21 9.25 13.49
N GLY A 120 -0.94 9.17 12.19
CA GLY A 120 0.39 9.35 11.63
C GLY A 120 1.21 8.06 11.54
N ALA A 121 2.54 8.19 11.61
CA ALA A 121 3.46 7.07 11.42
C ALA A 121 3.59 6.18 12.66
N ALA A 122 3.91 4.89 12.45
CA ALA A 122 4.24 3.90 13.47
C ALA A 122 3.17 3.69 14.58
N PRO A 123 1.86 3.61 14.27
CA PRO A 123 0.80 3.51 15.27
C PRO A 123 0.96 2.30 16.20
N VAL A 124 1.41 1.15 15.68
CA VAL A 124 1.66 -0.07 16.48
C VAL A 124 2.74 0.17 17.54
N VAL A 125 3.83 0.85 17.16
CA VAL A 125 4.93 1.15 18.11
C VAL A 125 4.45 2.06 19.23
N HIS A 126 3.69 3.10 18.89
CA HIS A 126 3.14 4.03 19.88
C HIS A 126 2.15 3.35 20.84
N ALA A 127 1.27 2.50 20.33
CA ALA A 127 0.35 1.73 21.18
C ALA A 127 1.09 0.83 22.16
N LEU A 128 2.19 0.19 21.75
CA LEU A 128 3.03 -0.63 22.63
C LEU A 128 3.78 0.21 23.66
N LEU A 129 4.34 1.36 23.27
CA LEU A 129 5.06 2.25 24.19
C LEU A 129 4.14 2.84 25.26
N ASP A 130 2.90 3.13 24.91
CA ASP A 130 1.88 3.64 25.83
C ASP A 130 1.26 2.54 26.71
N GLY A 131 1.68 1.28 26.51
CA GLY A 131 1.20 0.14 27.30
C GLY A 131 -0.26 -0.24 27.02
N GLU A 132 -0.77 0.07 25.83
CA GLU A 132 -2.12 -0.32 25.43
C GLU A 132 -2.26 -1.85 25.41
N ARG A 133 -3.35 -2.33 25.97
CA ARG A 133 -3.66 -3.77 26.00
C ARG A 133 -4.46 -4.21 24.80
N GLU A 134 -5.10 -3.28 24.12
CA GLU A 134 -5.91 -3.50 22.94
C GLU A 134 -5.57 -2.46 21.88
N THR A 135 -5.44 -2.88 20.64
CA THR A 135 -5.37 -2.04 19.47
C THR A 135 -6.09 -2.72 18.31
N GLY A 136 -6.13 -2.09 17.16
CA GLY A 136 -6.85 -2.65 16.02
C GLY A 136 -6.48 -1.96 14.72
N VAL A 137 -7.39 -2.03 13.78
CA VAL A 137 -7.26 -1.46 12.44
C VAL A 137 -8.53 -0.67 12.13
N THR A 138 -8.34 0.50 11.53
CA THR A 138 -9.42 1.35 11.02
C THR A 138 -9.25 1.57 9.52
#